data_a75a090a4260edc5c0aeac6c078f1110
#
_entry.id   a75a090a4260edc5c0aeac6c078f1110
#
_cell.length_a   1.000
_cell.length_b   1.000
_cell.length_c   1.000
_cell.angle_alpha   90.00
_cell.angle_beta   90.00
_cell.angle_gamma   90.00
#
_symmetry.space_group_name_H-M   'P 1'
#
loop_
_entity.id
_entity.type
_entity.pdbx_description
1 polymer ?
#
loop_
_entity_poly.entity_id
_entity_poly.type
_entity_poly.pdbx_seq_one_letter_code
_entity_poly.pdbx_strand_id
1 'polypeptide(L)'
;MHARQLMIPVFVLLLAVSGLARALEIQPYTANALQQAQAAGKPVAVHFHADWCPTCKAQEKAFNGLRGDSQLKGITLLVANYDNERELKKAMNVRSQSVVVVFRGSKETARIGGETKPEKIKAALVTAL
;
A
#
# COMPACT_ATOMS: atom_id res chain seq x y z
N MET A 1 20.86 20.61 62.03
CA MET A 1 19.75 19.83 61.44
C MET A 1 19.99 19.77 59.96
N HIS A 2 20.45 18.61 59.47
CA HIS A 2 20.78 18.42 58.06
C HIS A 2 19.62 17.70 57.39
N ALA A 3 18.86 18.39 56.54
CA ALA A 3 17.83 17.78 55.72
C ALA A 3 18.49 17.07 54.53
N ARG A 4 18.52 15.73 54.57
CA ARG A 4 18.93 14.90 53.44
C ARG A 4 17.75 14.88 52.44
N GLN A 5 17.88 15.64 51.36
CA GLN A 5 16.99 15.49 50.22
C GLN A 5 17.29 14.16 49.54
N LEU A 6 16.33 13.24 49.61
CA LEU A 6 16.33 12.02 48.80
C LEU A 6 15.96 12.42 47.39
N MET A 7 16.95 12.42 46.47
CA MET A 7 16.68 12.47 45.01
C MET A 7 16.22 11.07 44.56
N ILE A 8 14.93 10.95 44.29
CA ILE A 8 14.37 9.76 43.65
C ILE A 8 14.63 9.90 42.15
N PRO A 9 15.40 8.99 41.51
CA PRO A 9 15.55 9.03 40.06
C PRO A 9 14.21 8.59 39.43
N VAL A 10 13.57 9.50 38.73
CA VAL A 10 12.43 9.20 37.87
C VAL A 10 12.97 8.42 36.65
N PHE A 11 12.81 7.12 36.68
CA PHE A 11 13.09 6.26 35.56
C PHE A 11 11.96 6.44 34.55
N VAL A 12 12.18 7.30 33.56
CA VAL A 12 11.26 7.44 32.42
C VAL A 12 11.41 6.19 31.56
N LEU A 13 10.48 5.24 31.73
CA LEU A 13 10.35 4.07 30.90
C LEU A 13 9.84 4.52 29.52
N LEU A 14 10.75 4.74 28.58
CA LEU A 14 10.42 4.93 27.18
C LEU A 14 9.87 3.61 26.64
N LEU A 15 8.55 3.47 26.62
CA LEU A 15 7.86 2.45 25.88
C LEU A 15 8.09 2.72 24.38
N ALA A 16 9.09 2.07 23.82
CA ALA A 16 9.26 2.00 22.36
C ALA A 16 8.06 1.22 21.81
N VAL A 17 7.07 1.95 21.31
CA VAL A 17 6.00 1.35 20.50
C VAL A 17 6.64 0.95 19.19
N SER A 18 7.14 -0.28 19.12
CA SER A 18 7.54 -0.92 17.88
C SER A 18 6.27 -1.19 17.08
N GLY A 19 5.83 -0.20 16.31
CA GLY A 19 4.78 -0.42 15.32
C GLY A 19 5.26 -1.51 14.37
N LEU A 20 4.52 -2.63 14.29
CA LEU A 20 4.74 -3.65 13.26
C LEU A 20 4.55 -2.96 11.90
N ALA A 21 5.66 -2.53 11.28
CA ALA A 21 5.65 -1.98 9.94
C ALA A 21 5.24 -3.11 8.99
N ARG A 22 4.01 -3.06 8.50
CA ARG A 22 3.53 -3.98 7.46
C ARG A 22 4.39 -3.79 6.24
N ALA A 23 4.82 -4.89 5.61
CA ALA A 23 5.66 -4.83 4.43
C ALA A 23 4.88 -4.19 3.26
N LEU A 24 3.75 -4.77 2.86
CA LEU A 24 2.80 -4.19 1.91
C LEU A 24 1.60 -3.65 2.67
N GLU A 25 1.33 -2.36 2.53
CA GLU A 25 0.14 -1.75 3.11
C GLU A 25 -0.99 -1.74 2.07
N ILE A 26 -2.14 -2.30 2.46
CA ILE A 26 -3.32 -2.36 1.61
C ILE A 26 -4.44 -1.55 2.26
N GLN A 27 -4.96 -0.56 1.54
CA GLN A 27 -6.01 0.31 2.03
C GLN A 27 -6.98 0.69 0.91
N PRO A 28 -8.20 1.13 1.24
CA PRO A 28 -9.13 1.64 0.24
C PRO A 28 -8.55 2.84 -0.50
N TYR A 29 -8.83 2.93 -1.79
CA TYR A 29 -8.49 4.10 -2.58
C TYR A 29 -9.27 5.33 -2.10
N THR A 30 -8.54 6.43 -1.97
CA THR A 30 -9.10 7.78 -1.97
C THR A 30 -8.23 8.65 -2.87
N ALA A 31 -8.83 9.65 -3.50
CA ALA A 31 -8.08 10.58 -4.34
C ALA A 31 -6.96 11.27 -3.54
N ASN A 32 -7.23 11.62 -2.29
CA ASN A 32 -6.25 12.25 -1.40
C ASN A 32 -5.07 11.31 -1.08
N ALA A 33 -5.33 10.04 -0.79
CA ALA A 33 -4.26 9.07 -0.49
C ALA A 33 -3.32 8.88 -1.69
N LEU A 34 -3.87 8.78 -2.91
CA LEU A 34 -3.07 8.68 -4.13
C LEU A 34 -2.26 9.95 -4.36
N GLN A 35 -2.90 11.11 -4.27
CA GLN A 35 -2.24 12.40 -4.48
C GLN A 35 -1.09 12.62 -3.49
N GLN A 36 -1.29 12.30 -2.21
CA GLN A 36 -0.25 12.44 -1.19
C GLN A 36 0.94 11.51 -1.45
N ALA A 37 0.68 10.24 -1.80
CA ALA A 37 1.74 9.29 -2.11
C ALA A 37 2.54 9.74 -3.33
N GLN A 38 1.88 10.18 -4.39
CA GLN A 38 2.53 10.65 -5.61
C GLN A 38 3.32 11.94 -5.39
N ALA A 39 2.76 12.91 -4.66
CA ALA A 39 3.46 14.16 -4.32
C ALA A 39 4.71 13.93 -3.47
N ALA A 40 4.68 12.91 -2.59
CA ALA A 40 5.83 12.53 -1.76
C ALA A 40 6.86 11.64 -2.49
N GLY A 41 6.64 11.32 -3.76
CA GLY A 41 7.53 10.45 -4.54
C GLY A 41 7.54 8.99 -4.08
N LYS A 42 6.52 8.55 -3.36
CA LYS A 42 6.44 7.21 -2.78
C LYS A 42 6.01 6.16 -3.78
N PRO A 43 6.40 4.87 -3.57
CA PRO A 43 5.86 3.75 -4.32
C PRO A 43 4.40 3.51 -3.93
N VAL A 44 3.52 3.49 -4.92
CA VAL A 44 2.08 3.28 -4.75
C VAL A 44 1.52 2.50 -5.94
N ALA A 45 0.58 1.61 -5.68
CA ALA A 45 -0.14 0.89 -6.71
C ALA A 45 -1.64 1.06 -6.54
N VAL A 46 -2.37 1.03 -7.65
CA VAL A 46 -3.84 1.09 -7.66
C VAL A 46 -4.38 -0.21 -8.26
N HIS A 47 -5.18 -0.93 -7.49
CA HIS A 47 -5.88 -2.14 -7.92
C HIS A 47 -7.33 -1.81 -8.23
N PHE A 48 -7.73 -1.97 -9.49
CA PHE A 48 -9.11 -1.80 -9.94
C PHE A 48 -9.90 -3.08 -9.70
N HIS A 49 -10.57 -3.14 -8.56
CA HIS A 49 -11.26 -4.30 -8.03
C HIS A 49 -12.78 -4.18 -8.19
N ALA A 50 -13.42 -5.31 -8.49
CA ALA A 50 -14.87 -5.46 -8.44
C ALA A 50 -15.23 -6.74 -7.69
N ASP A 51 -16.22 -6.68 -6.78
CA ASP A 51 -16.61 -7.81 -5.94
C ASP A 51 -17.21 -8.97 -6.75
N TRP A 52 -17.80 -8.66 -7.90
CA TRP A 52 -18.36 -9.66 -8.82
C TRP A 52 -17.34 -10.36 -9.71
N CYS A 53 -16.07 -9.91 -9.70
CA CYS A 53 -15.02 -10.37 -10.60
C CYS A 53 -14.17 -11.47 -9.95
N PRO A 54 -14.21 -12.73 -10.44
CA PRO A 54 -13.42 -13.82 -9.87
C PRO A 54 -11.91 -13.58 -9.95
N THR A 55 -11.42 -13.01 -11.05
CA THR A 55 -10.00 -12.67 -11.22
C THR A 55 -9.57 -11.62 -10.20
N CYS A 56 -10.40 -10.60 -9.93
CA CYS A 56 -10.13 -9.60 -8.91
C CYS A 56 -10.00 -10.22 -7.51
N LYS A 57 -10.85 -11.20 -7.19
CA LYS A 57 -10.79 -11.93 -5.90
C LYS A 57 -9.52 -12.76 -5.79
N ALA A 58 -9.09 -13.38 -6.88
CA ALA A 58 -7.81 -14.11 -6.92
C ALA A 58 -6.62 -13.17 -6.73
N GLN A 59 -6.66 -11.99 -7.32
CA GLN A 59 -5.66 -10.94 -7.10
C GLN A 59 -5.65 -10.46 -5.65
N GLU A 60 -6.82 -10.22 -5.07
CA GLU A 60 -6.95 -9.84 -3.65
C GLU A 60 -6.30 -10.88 -2.73
N LYS A 61 -6.54 -12.16 -2.98
CA LYS A 61 -5.90 -13.24 -2.24
C LYS A 61 -4.37 -13.20 -2.37
N ALA A 62 -3.86 -12.97 -3.57
CA ALA A 62 -2.43 -12.84 -3.83
C ALA A 62 -1.83 -11.64 -3.07
N PHE A 63 -2.46 -10.47 -3.12
CA PHE A 63 -2.03 -9.30 -2.36
C PHE A 63 -2.04 -9.54 -0.85
N ASN A 64 -3.07 -10.16 -0.31
CA ASN A 64 -3.15 -10.50 1.10
C ASN A 64 -2.02 -11.45 1.53
N GLY A 65 -1.63 -12.39 0.68
CA GLY A 65 -0.48 -13.26 0.90
C GLY A 65 0.87 -12.52 0.87
N LEU A 66 0.94 -11.38 0.22
CA LEU A 66 2.16 -10.55 0.12
C LEU A 66 2.32 -9.54 1.26
N ARG A 67 1.34 -9.40 2.16
CA ARG A 67 1.39 -8.41 3.26
C ARG A 67 2.62 -8.52 4.15
N GLY A 68 3.14 -9.74 4.34
CA GLY A 68 4.31 -10.02 5.17
C GLY A 68 5.65 -10.02 4.41
N ASP A 69 5.65 -9.75 3.11
CA ASP A 69 6.85 -9.79 2.30
C ASP A 69 7.71 -8.54 2.53
N SER A 70 8.87 -8.72 3.18
CA SER A 70 9.77 -7.61 3.55
C SER A 70 10.31 -6.84 2.34
N GLN A 71 10.35 -7.44 1.14
CA GLN A 71 10.79 -6.78 -0.08
C GLN A 71 9.78 -5.73 -0.60
N LEU A 72 8.54 -5.79 -0.10
CA LEU A 72 7.48 -4.83 -0.45
C LEU A 72 7.31 -3.71 0.58
N LYS A 73 8.22 -3.61 1.52
CA LYS A 73 8.20 -2.56 2.55
C LYS A 73 8.17 -1.17 1.93
N GLY A 74 7.24 -0.35 2.39
CA GLY A 74 7.07 1.02 1.92
C GLY A 74 6.14 1.17 0.72
N ILE A 75 5.65 0.07 0.15
CA ILE A 75 4.66 0.11 -0.94
C ILE A 75 3.25 0.14 -0.35
N THR A 76 2.43 1.05 -0.84
CA THR A 76 1.01 1.12 -0.55
C THR A 76 0.20 0.66 -1.75
N LEU A 77 -0.72 -0.27 -1.53
CA LEU A 77 -1.72 -0.69 -2.52
C LEU A 77 -3.05 -0.01 -2.18
N LEU A 78 -3.56 0.77 -3.10
CA LEU A 78 -4.88 1.41 -3.02
C LEU A 78 -5.88 0.57 -3.81
N VAL A 79 -6.91 0.06 -3.13
CA VAL A 79 -7.97 -0.74 -3.76
C VAL A 79 -9.11 0.17 -4.18
N ALA A 80 -9.25 0.36 -5.48
CA ALA A 80 -10.29 1.19 -6.09
C ALA A 80 -11.46 0.34 -6.57
N ASN A 81 -12.69 0.82 -6.32
CA ASN A 81 -13.89 0.19 -6.85
C ASN A 81 -14.02 0.49 -8.34
N TYR A 82 -13.83 -0.54 -9.18
CA TYR A 82 -13.88 -0.41 -10.63
C TYR A 82 -15.22 0.19 -11.12
N ASP A 83 -16.33 -0.19 -10.52
CA ASP A 83 -17.64 0.25 -10.98
C ASP A 83 -17.90 1.73 -10.68
N ASN A 84 -17.37 2.26 -9.58
CA ASN A 84 -17.67 3.59 -9.07
C ASN A 84 -16.64 4.66 -9.44
N GLU A 85 -15.36 4.28 -9.61
CA GLU A 85 -14.25 5.21 -9.83
C GLU A 85 -14.09 5.58 -11.32
N ARG A 86 -15.09 6.24 -11.88
CA ARG A 86 -15.14 6.60 -13.30
C ARG A 86 -14.01 7.56 -13.71
N GLU A 87 -13.80 8.62 -12.92
CA GLU A 87 -12.77 9.62 -13.22
C GLU A 87 -11.36 9.03 -13.10
N LEU A 88 -11.13 8.18 -12.10
CA LEU A 88 -9.86 7.50 -11.93
C LEU A 88 -9.56 6.56 -13.11
N LYS A 89 -10.55 5.77 -13.54
CA LYS A 89 -10.41 4.91 -14.72
C LYS A 89 -10.05 5.70 -15.97
N LYS A 90 -10.71 6.83 -16.17
CA LYS A 90 -10.45 7.73 -17.28
C LYS A 90 -9.04 8.31 -17.20
N ALA A 91 -8.65 8.84 -16.04
CA ALA A 91 -7.35 9.44 -15.83
C ALA A 91 -6.19 8.45 -16.03
N MET A 92 -6.38 7.19 -15.65
CA MET A 92 -5.39 6.12 -15.79
C MET A 92 -5.58 5.27 -17.06
N ASN A 93 -6.53 5.60 -17.92
CA ASN A 93 -6.86 4.84 -19.13
C ASN A 93 -7.13 3.35 -18.84
N VAL A 94 -7.89 3.07 -17.78
CA VAL A 94 -8.29 1.72 -17.38
C VAL A 94 -9.67 1.39 -17.96
N ARG A 95 -9.75 0.32 -18.75
CA ARG A 95 -10.95 -0.07 -19.50
C ARG A 95 -11.56 -1.40 -19.07
N SER A 96 -10.89 -2.09 -18.14
CA SER A 96 -11.38 -3.35 -17.59
C SER A 96 -11.01 -3.46 -16.12
N GLN A 97 -11.75 -4.29 -15.39
CA GLN A 97 -11.40 -4.66 -14.03
C GLN A 97 -10.13 -5.54 -13.99
N SER A 98 -9.62 -5.83 -12.81
CA SER A 98 -8.40 -6.64 -12.61
C SER A 98 -7.11 -6.00 -13.11
N VAL A 99 -7.11 -4.69 -13.33
CA VAL A 99 -5.91 -3.94 -13.69
C VAL A 99 -5.23 -3.43 -12.42
N VAL A 100 -3.92 -3.56 -12.37
CA VAL A 100 -3.06 -2.96 -11.35
C VAL A 100 -2.09 -2.02 -12.03
N VAL A 101 -2.08 -0.76 -11.59
CA VAL A 101 -1.17 0.27 -12.11
C VAL A 101 -0.20 0.64 -10.99
N VAL A 102 1.09 0.55 -11.25
CA VAL A 102 2.15 0.78 -10.27
C VAL A 102 2.89 2.07 -10.59
N PHE A 103 3.12 2.89 -9.55
CA PHE A 103 3.78 4.19 -9.67
C PHE A 103 4.92 4.33 -8.67
N ARG A 104 5.95 5.03 -9.10
CA ARG A 104 6.90 5.71 -8.20
C ARG A 104 6.65 7.21 -8.27
N GLY A 105 6.05 7.77 -7.23
CA GLY A 105 5.52 9.12 -7.33
C GLY A 105 4.47 9.21 -8.44
N SER A 106 4.64 10.11 -9.37
CA SER A 106 3.72 10.28 -10.53
C SER A 106 4.11 9.44 -11.75
N LYS A 107 5.24 8.73 -11.70
CA LYS A 107 5.73 7.93 -12.83
C LYS A 107 5.17 6.52 -12.77
N GLU A 108 4.44 6.11 -13.80
CA GLU A 108 4.01 4.71 -13.96
C GLU A 108 5.22 3.83 -14.25
N THR A 109 5.41 2.79 -13.43
CA THR A 109 6.54 1.87 -13.55
C THR A 109 6.15 0.51 -14.05
N ALA A 110 4.90 0.09 -13.83
CA ALA A 110 4.34 -1.16 -14.34
C ALA A 110 2.82 -1.09 -14.43
N ARG A 111 2.28 -1.94 -15.28
CA ARG A 111 0.83 -2.14 -15.43
C ARG A 111 0.59 -3.61 -15.76
N ILE A 112 -0.28 -4.26 -15.00
CA ILE A 112 -0.70 -5.64 -15.23
C ILE A 112 -2.21 -5.73 -15.31
N GLY A 113 -2.72 -6.64 -16.13
CA GLY A 113 -4.15 -6.90 -16.27
C GLY A 113 -4.43 -8.40 -16.15
N GLY A 114 -5.33 -8.77 -15.23
CA GLY A 114 -5.74 -10.16 -15.05
C GLY A 114 -4.68 -11.10 -14.47
N GLU A 115 -3.53 -10.60 -14.05
CA GLU A 115 -2.47 -11.42 -13.46
C GLU A 115 -2.84 -11.84 -12.04
N THR A 116 -2.75 -13.15 -11.75
CA THR A 116 -3.11 -13.71 -10.45
C THR A 116 -1.97 -14.42 -9.74
N LYS A 117 -0.83 -14.61 -10.40
CA LYS A 117 0.34 -15.26 -9.81
C LYS A 117 1.06 -14.32 -8.86
N PRO A 118 1.21 -14.66 -7.55
CA PRO A 118 1.83 -13.78 -6.57
C PRO A 118 3.23 -13.29 -6.97
N GLU A 119 4.05 -14.16 -7.55
CA GLU A 119 5.41 -13.82 -7.98
C GLU A 119 5.44 -12.77 -9.10
N LYS A 120 4.47 -12.81 -10.00
CA LYS A 120 4.35 -11.82 -11.09
C LYS A 120 3.78 -10.50 -10.60
N ILE A 121 2.81 -10.56 -9.70
CA ILE A 121 2.27 -9.38 -9.02
C ILE A 121 3.38 -8.69 -8.23
N LYS A 122 4.16 -9.44 -7.45
CA LYS A 122 5.31 -8.92 -6.72
C LYS A 122 6.33 -8.26 -7.66
N ALA A 123 6.66 -8.91 -8.78
CA ALA A 123 7.60 -8.38 -9.77
C ALA A 123 7.13 -7.01 -10.30
N ALA A 124 5.84 -6.81 -10.53
CA ALA A 124 5.30 -5.52 -10.92
C ALA A 124 5.42 -4.47 -9.79
N LEU A 125 5.11 -4.84 -8.56
CA LEU A 125 5.17 -3.92 -7.41
C LEU A 125 6.60 -3.42 -7.14
N VAL A 126 7.60 -4.28 -7.21
CA VAL A 126 8.99 -3.91 -6.91
C VAL A 126 9.61 -2.96 -7.94
N THR A 127 8.98 -2.77 -9.09
CA THR A 127 9.43 -1.77 -10.08
C THR A 127 9.38 -0.35 -9.54
N ALA A 128 8.61 -0.10 -8.49
CA ALA A 128 8.44 1.21 -7.88
C ALA A 128 9.47 1.52 -6.77
N LEU A 129 10.34 0.59 -6.44
CA LEU A 129 11.34 0.73 -5.38
C LEU A 129 12.66 1.36 -5.84
#